data_d8f882fd5171942de75db1c25c24f65e
#
_entry.id   d8f882fd5171942de75db1c25c24f65e
#
_cell.length_a   1.000
_cell.length_b   1.000
_cell.length_c   1.000
_cell.angle_alpha   90.00
_cell.angle_beta   90.00
_cell.angle_gamma   90.00
#
_symmetry.space_group_name_H-M   'P 1'
#
loop_
_entity.id
_entity.type
_entity.pdbx_description
1 polymer ?
#
loop_
_entity_poly.entity_id
_entity_poly.type
_entity_poly.pdbx_seq_one_letter_code
_entity_poly.pdbx_strand_id
1 'polypeptide(L)'
;MIVLVNLKDGVAPDDYERWLQDRYVPAVLDLASVDEWRGYRVSSLLESGGDPPYQYVVSVEINDLDQLGRDIDSERMQMLLGELGRYADVTQLITERFV
;
A
#
# COMPACT_ATOMS: atom_id res chain seq x y z
N MET A 1 -1.53 9.79 2.42
CA MET A 1 -0.35 9.11 1.84
C MET A 1 -0.77 8.31 0.62
N ILE A 2 0.00 8.39 -0.43
CA ILE A 2 -0.22 7.61 -1.66
C ILE A 2 0.92 6.61 -1.81
N VAL A 3 0.58 5.37 -2.14
CA VAL A 3 1.57 4.32 -2.37
C VAL A 3 1.44 3.81 -3.81
N LEU A 4 2.54 3.81 -4.52
CA LEU A 4 2.63 3.30 -5.89
C LEU A 4 3.31 1.94 -5.83
N VAL A 5 2.71 0.94 -6.49
CA VAL A 5 3.11 -0.46 -6.29
C VAL A 5 3.35 -1.17 -7.63
N ASN A 6 4.50 -1.83 -7.73
CA ASN A 6 4.78 -2.82 -8.77
C ASN A 6 5.13 -4.16 -8.12
N LEU A 7 4.52 -5.22 -8.59
CA LEU A 7 4.83 -6.57 -8.10
C LEU A 7 6.21 -7.00 -8.56
N LYS A 8 6.89 -7.77 -7.72
CA LYS A 8 8.14 -8.40 -8.09
C LYS A 8 7.88 -9.50 -9.13
N ASP A 9 8.92 -9.80 -9.93
CA ASP A 9 8.83 -10.84 -10.95
C ASP A 9 8.39 -12.17 -10.33
N GLY A 10 7.45 -12.82 -10.99
CA GLY A 10 6.94 -14.11 -10.56
C GLY A 10 5.84 -14.06 -9.50
N VAL A 11 5.49 -12.89 -9.00
CA VAL A 11 4.39 -12.75 -8.03
C VAL A 11 3.06 -12.65 -8.80
N ALA A 12 2.13 -13.54 -8.49
CA ALA A 12 0.79 -13.51 -9.06
C ALA A 12 -0.04 -12.41 -8.39
N PRO A 13 -0.76 -11.57 -9.17
CA PRO A 13 -1.64 -10.53 -8.60
C PRO A 13 -2.65 -11.09 -7.58
N ASP A 14 -3.24 -12.25 -7.84
CA ASP A 14 -4.21 -12.87 -6.94
C ASP A 14 -3.59 -13.20 -5.58
N ASP A 15 -2.35 -13.66 -5.55
CA ASP A 15 -1.65 -13.99 -4.30
C ASP A 15 -1.37 -12.73 -3.48
N TYR A 16 -0.93 -11.67 -4.15
CA TYR A 16 -0.69 -10.37 -3.52
C TYR A 16 -1.99 -9.79 -2.94
N GLU A 17 -3.07 -9.78 -3.71
CA GLU A 17 -4.36 -9.23 -3.28
C GLU A 17 -4.96 -10.02 -2.12
N ARG A 18 -4.83 -11.34 -2.13
CA ARG A 18 -5.28 -12.20 -1.02
C ARG A 18 -4.48 -11.91 0.25
N TRP A 19 -3.16 -11.79 0.15
CA TRP A 19 -2.31 -11.44 1.28
C TRP A 19 -2.70 -10.07 1.87
N LEU A 20 -2.95 -9.07 1.02
CA LEU A 20 -3.44 -7.76 1.46
C LEU A 20 -4.74 -7.89 2.26
N GLN A 21 -5.73 -8.59 1.70
CA GLN A 21 -7.05 -8.73 2.30
C GLN A 21 -7.02 -9.51 3.62
N ASP A 22 -6.23 -10.57 3.69
CA ASP A 22 -6.24 -11.50 4.81
C ASP A 22 -5.30 -11.07 5.95
N ARG A 23 -4.19 -10.43 5.63
CA ARG A 23 -3.14 -10.16 6.61
C ARG A 23 -2.80 -8.68 6.77
N TYR A 24 -2.47 -8.00 5.68
CA TYR A 24 -1.87 -6.68 5.75
C TYR A 24 -2.88 -5.58 6.09
N VAL A 25 -3.95 -5.49 5.33
CA VAL A 25 -4.96 -4.41 5.49
C VAL A 25 -5.64 -4.48 6.86
N PRO A 26 -6.06 -5.64 7.38
CA PRO A 26 -6.62 -5.70 8.73
C PRO A 26 -5.65 -5.18 9.79
N ALA A 27 -4.36 -5.49 9.68
CA ALA A 27 -3.35 -5.02 10.63
C ALA A 27 -3.14 -3.50 10.54
N VAL A 28 -3.11 -2.96 9.31
CA VAL A 28 -2.96 -1.52 9.09
C VAL A 28 -4.16 -0.75 9.64
N LEU A 29 -5.37 -1.27 9.43
CA LEU A 29 -6.58 -0.63 9.93
C LEU A 29 -6.72 -0.68 11.47
N ASP A 30 -5.98 -1.56 12.13
CA ASP A 30 -5.90 -1.59 13.60
C ASP A 30 -4.98 -0.51 14.18
N LEU A 31 -4.17 0.16 13.34
CA LEU A 31 -3.28 1.22 13.80
C LEU A 31 -4.08 2.48 14.14
N ALA A 32 -3.77 3.10 15.28
CA ALA A 32 -4.46 4.30 15.73
C ALA A 32 -4.29 5.48 14.76
N SER A 33 -3.18 5.53 14.04
CA SER A 33 -2.85 6.60 13.10
C SER A 33 -3.52 6.47 11.73
N VAL A 34 -4.16 5.34 11.43
CA VAL A 34 -4.77 5.06 10.13
C VAL A 34 -6.28 5.06 10.22
N ASP A 35 -6.93 5.94 9.46
CA ASP A 35 -8.39 6.02 9.41
C ASP A 35 -8.98 5.20 8.27
N GLU A 36 -8.28 5.11 7.13
CA GLU A 36 -8.78 4.44 5.95
C GLU A 36 -7.65 3.93 5.06
N TRP A 37 -7.88 2.81 4.38
CA TRP A 37 -6.97 2.24 3.39
C TRP A 37 -7.77 1.83 2.16
N ARG A 38 -7.39 2.35 0.98
CA ARG A 38 -8.04 2.02 -0.29
C ARG A 38 -7.00 1.59 -1.30
N GLY A 39 -7.25 0.44 -1.94
CA GLY A 39 -6.38 -0.07 -2.99
C GLY A 39 -7.08 -0.09 -4.34
N TYR A 40 -6.34 0.28 -5.37
CA TYR A 40 -6.83 0.34 -6.74
C TYR A 40 -5.91 -0.45 -7.67
N ARG A 41 -6.49 -1.29 -8.53
CA ARG A 41 -5.76 -1.86 -9.66
C ARG A 41 -5.68 -0.82 -10.76
N VAL A 42 -4.49 -0.65 -11.35
CA VAL A 42 -4.33 0.23 -12.50
C VAL A 42 -4.63 -0.56 -13.76
N SER A 43 -5.65 -0.15 -14.50
CA SER A 43 -6.11 -0.87 -15.70
C SER A 43 -5.36 -0.47 -16.96
N SER A 44 -5.22 0.84 -17.19
CA SER A 44 -4.59 1.38 -18.40
C SER A 44 -4.28 2.87 -18.24
N LEU A 45 -3.52 3.41 -19.18
CA LEU A 45 -3.34 4.86 -19.31
C LEU A 45 -4.47 5.44 -20.14
N LEU A 46 -5.11 6.50 -19.68
CA LEU A 46 -6.31 7.06 -20.30
C LEU A 46 -6.07 7.49 -21.76
N GLU A 47 -4.97 8.19 -22.01
CA GLU A 47 -4.70 8.78 -23.33
C GLU A 47 -4.09 7.79 -24.32
N SER A 48 -3.14 6.96 -23.84
CA SER A 48 -2.36 6.10 -24.73
C SER A 48 -2.89 4.68 -24.81
N GLY A 49 -3.63 4.21 -23.78
CA GLY A 49 -4.01 2.81 -23.67
C GLY A 49 -2.81 1.87 -23.49
N GLY A 50 -1.61 2.41 -23.28
CA GLY A 50 -0.38 1.64 -23.11
C GLY A 50 -0.22 1.08 -21.70
N ASP A 51 0.93 0.45 -21.46
CA ASP A 51 1.25 -0.13 -20.16
C ASP A 51 1.47 0.96 -19.12
N PRO A 52 0.70 0.97 -18.02
CA PRO A 52 0.92 1.94 -16.95
C PRO A 52 2.23 1.66 -16.21
N PRO A 53 2.87 2.70 -15.66
CA PRO A 53 4.13 2.55 -14.93
C PRO A 53 3.99 1.83 -13.59
N TYR A 54 2.76 1.73 -13.06
CA TYR A 54 2.47 1.06 -11.79
C TYR A 54 1.26 0.14 -11.93
N GLN A 55 1.30 -0.98 -11.21
CA GLN A 55 0.23 -1.97 -11.23
C GLN A 55 -0.89 -1.65 -10.25
N TYR A 56 -0.54 -1.03 -9.10
CA TYR A 56 -1.49 -0.65 -8.07
C TYR A 56 -1.20 0.73 -7.52
N VAL A 57 -2.26 1.39 -7.08
CA VAL A 57 -2.19 2.66 -6.34
C VAL A 57 -2.98 2.47 -5.04
N VAL A 58 -2.39 2.89 -3.93
CA VAL A 58 -3.03 2.82 -2.62
C VAL A 58 -3.15 4.22 -2.05
N SER A 59 -4.31 4.51 -1.48
CA SER A 59 -4.57 5.74 -0.72
C SER A 59 -4.76 5.38 0.74
N VAL A 60 -3.99 5.99 1.64
CA VAL A 60 -4.08 5.77 3.08
C VAL A 60 -4.35 7.09 3.77
N GLU A 61 -5.47 7.16 4.50
CA GLU A 61 -5.81 8.32 5.33
C GLU A 61 -5.10 8.19 6.66
N ILE A 62 -4.16 9.10 6.92
CA ILE A 62 -3.36 9.13 8.14
C ILE A 62 -3.76 10.36 8.94
N ASN A 63 -4.14 10.16 10.21
CA ASN A 63 -4.57 11.25 11.08
C ASN A 63 -3.43 11.90 11.88
N ASP A 64 -2.32 11.18 12.07
CA ASP A 64 -1.16 11.66 12.81
C ASP A 64 0.09 10.94 12.28
N LEU A 65 0.94 11.69 11.58
CA LEU A 65 2.13 11.13 10.95
C LEU A 65 3.18 10.68 11.98
N ASP A 66 3.30 11.39 13.09
CA ASP A 66 4.22 11.00 14.16
C ASP A 66 3.76 9.69 14.83
N GLN A 67 2.45 9.54 15.03
CA GLN A 67 1.89 8.30 15.55
C GLN A 67 2.09 7.14 14.58
N LEU A 68 1.97 7.37 13.28
CA LEU A 68 2.26 6.35 12.28
C LEU A 68 3.67 5.82 12.42
N GLY A 69 4.66 6.71 12.60
CA GLY A 69 6.04 6.32 12.82
C GLY A 69 6.20 5.40 14.02
N ARG A 70 5.48 5.64 15.11
CA ARG A 70 5.48 4.76 16.28
C ARG A 70 4.75 3.44 16.02
N ASP A 71 3.60 3.51 15.36
CA ASP A 71 2.75 2.35 15.08
C ASP A 71 3.46 1.30 14.21
N ILE A 72 4.24 1.74 13.22
CA ILE A 72 4.95 0.82 12.32
C ILE A 72 6.18 0.17 12.96
N ASP A 73 6.62 0.63 14.13
CA ASP A 73 7.78 0.05 14.84
C ASP A 73 7.43 -1.23 15.62
N SER A 74 6.17 -1.62 15.69
CA SER A 74 5.78 -2.87 16.34
C SER A 74 6.33 -4.09 15.62
N GLU A 75 6.56 -5.20 16.34
CA GLU A 75 7.02 -6.46 15.75
C GLU A 75 6.08 -6.94 14.63
N ARG A 76 4.77 -6.84 14.87
CA ARG A 76 3.76 -7.25 13.90
C ARG A 76 3.90 -6.47 12.59
N MET A 77 4.01 -5.15 12.68
CA MET A 77 4.13 -4.31 11.49
C MET A 77 5.47 -4.50 10.78
N GLN A 78 6.57 -4.65 11.53
CA GLN A 78 7.87 -4.91 10.92
C GLN A 78 7.88 -6.24 10.17
N MET A 79 7.24 -7.27 10.70
CA MET A 79 7.08 -8.55 10.01
C MET A 79 6.27 -8.40 8.73
N LEU A 80 5.13 -7.70 8.79
CA LEU A 80 4.26 -7.49 7.63
C LEU A 80 4.92 -6.62 6.55
N LEU A 81 5.68 -5.61 6.94
CA LEU A 81 6.46 -4.80 5.98
C LEU A 81 7.54 -5.63 5.30
N GLY A 82 8.17 -6.56 6.02
CA GLY A 82 9.10 -7.51 5.43
C GLY A 82 8.42 -8.44 4.42
N GLU A 83 7.21 -8.93 4.72
CA GLU A 83 6.41 -9.73 3.78
C GLU A 83 6.03 -8.90 2.55
N LEU A 84 5.60 -7.65 2.73
CA LEU A 84 5.28 -6.74 1.63
C LEU A 84 6.46 -6.62 0.65
N GLY A 85 7.67 -6.46 1.17
CA GLY A 85 8.87 -6.36 0.36
C GLY A 85 9.20 -7.60 -0.45
N ARG A 86 8.64 -8.77 -0.10
CA ARG A 86 8.77 -9.99 -0.91
C ARG A 86 7.80 -10.02 -2.07
N TYR A 87 6.63 -9.37 -1.93
CA TYR A 87 5.63 -9.31 -2.98
C TYR A 87 5.86 -8.18 -3.98
N ALA A 88 6.32 -7.01 -3.49
CA ALA A 88 6.24 -5.80 -4.29
C ALA A 88 7.35 -4.80 -3.98
N ASP A 89 7.62 -3.96 -5.00
CA ASP A 89 8.35 -2.72 -4.84
C ASP A 89 7.34 -1.59 -4.65
N VAL A 90 7.49 -0.84 -3.58
CA VAL A 90 6.56 0.23 -3.23
C VAL A 90 7.28 1.57 -3.14
N THR A 91 6.59 2.63 -3.60
CA THR A 91 7.01 4.01 -3.41
C THR A 91 5.95 4.70 -2.58
N GLN A 92 6.31 5.16 -1.39
CA GLN A 92 5.39 5.79 -0.46
C GLN A 92 5.57 7.30 -0.50
N LEU A 93 4.50 8.01 -0.86
CA LEU A 93 4.49 9.47 -0.98
C LEU A 93 3.70 10.07 0.18
N ILE A 94 4.37 10.91 0.97
CA ILE A 94 3.68 11.71 1.97
C ILE A 94 3.01 12.86 1.24
N THR A 95 1.69 12.92 1.34
CA THR A 95 0.87 13.86 0.59
C THR A 95 0.00 14.69 1.52
N GLU A 96 -0.39 15.85 1.03
CA GLU A 96 -1.28 16.75 1.74
C GLU A 96 -2.43 17.13 0.79
N ARG A 97 -3.66 16.97 1.25
CA ARG A 97 -4.83 17.38 0.47
C ARG A 97 -4.91 18.90 0.42
N PHE A 98 -5.02 19.46 -0.78
CA PHE A 98 -5.13 20.92 -0.94
C PHE A 98 -6.45 21.35 -1.61
N VAL A 99 -7.22 20.39 -2.08
CA VAL A 99 -8.52 20.65 -2.73
C VAL A 99 -9.62 19.86 -2.03
#